data_2f4c367ad42ad46d6be37d4be784b591
#
_entry.id   2f4c367ad42ad46d6be37d4be784b591
#
_cell.length_a   1.000
_cell.length_b   1.000
_cell.length_c   1.000
_cell.angle_alpha   90.00
_cell.angle_beta   90.00
_cell.angle_gamma   90.00
#
_symmetry.space_group_name_H-M   'P 1'
#
loop_
_entity.id
_entity.type
_entity.pdbx_description
1 polymer ?
#
loop_
_entity_poly.entity_id
_entity_poly.type
_entity_poly.pdbx_seq_one_letter_code
_entity_poly.pdbx_strand_id
1 'polypeptide(L)'
;MALISFNPATEVPGRSINGNFKDNADPALRAVVNKVGGALTDYARLTDFDLSVLKQAVADGNLEKYGLKPGDQKTINGHTYVIAGLNPMKGPHGYRVNTNHVGLIVIPHTTQAWNASGNTSTGADGRGAGYLNSDLHYYLKNTVLPMCNTDLGATNLISHNKLLSNAVNTNGYNKLGEASGCSSNWTWEDTKICALSEVQVYGAAIWSSSGYDTGEACRQLDVFQRYSHTEIFGNEYPWLRDVVSASRAAFCANGGDAGHGTASYAYCVAALILFH
;
A
#
# COMPACT_ATOMS: atom_id res chain seq x y z
N MET A 1 -45.41 -7.61 5.00
CA MET A 1 -44.02 -7.49 4.48
C MET A 1 -43.54 -8.93 4.23
N ALA A 2 -43.43 -9.36 3.00
CA ALA A 2 -42.93 -10.70 2.69
C ALA A 2 -41.44 -10.76 2.96
N LEU A 3 -41.02 -11.61 3.86
CA LEU A 3 -39.61 -11.93 4.06
C LEU A 3 -39.12 -12.61 2.77
N ILE A 4 -38.26 -11.93 2.03
CA ILE A 4 -37.54 -12.56 0.92
C ILE A 4 -36.55 -13.53 1.57
N SER A 5 -36.90 -14.80 1.56
CA SER A 5 -35.97 -15.86 1.96
C SER A 5 -34.91 -15.95 0.89
N PHE A 6 -33.73 -15.51 1.16
CA PHE A 6 -32.56 -15.77 0.32
C PHE A 6 -32.15 -17.23 0.49
N ASN A 7 -32.40 -18.03 -0.52
CA ASN A 7 -31.81 -19.36 -0.60
C ASN A 7 -30.39 -19.19 -1.22
N PRO A 8 -29.32 -19.44 -0.48
CA PRO A 8 -27.95 -19.26 -0.99
C PRO A 8 -27.59 -20.19 -2.16
N ALA A 9 -28.46 -21.14 -2.48
CA ALA A 9 -28.29 -22.06 -3.61
C ALA A 9 -29.02 -21.61 -4.88
N THR A 10 -29.74 -20.50 -4.88
CA THR A 10 -30.48 -20.02 -6.07
C THR A 10 -29.54 -19.12 -6.92
N GLU A 11 -29.33 -19.53 -8.15
CA GLU A 11 -28.66 -18.67 -9.13
C GLU A 11 -29.54 -17.47 -9.45
N VAL A 12 -29.03 -16.27 -9.21
CA VAL A 12 -29.52 -15.04 -9.84
C VAL A 12 -29.08 -15.11 -11.31
N PRO A 13 -29.96 -14.82 -12.31
CA PRO A 13 -29.58 -14.93 -13.72
C PRO A 13 -28.24 -14.28 -14.00
N GLY A 14 -27.23 -15.08 -14.36
CA GLY A 14 -25.86 -14.67 -14.63
C GLY A 14 -24.90 -14.61 -13.45
N ARG A 15 -25.30 -14.97 -12.20
CA ARG A 15 -24.42 -14.96 -11.02
C ARG A 15 -24.73 -16.10 -10.07
N SER A 16 -23.71 -16.86 -9.69
CA SER A 16 -23.81 -17.88 -8.64
C SER A 16 -23.66 -17.22 -7.27
N ILE A 17 -24.61 -17.48 -6.36
CA ILE A 17 -24.56 -17.02 -4.96
C ILE A 17 -24.14 -18.17 -4.03
N ASN A 18 -23.29 -19.06 -4.44
CA ASN A 18 -22.78 -20.17 -3.61
C ASN A 18 -21.75 -19.68 -2.57
N GLY A 19 -22.05 -18.66 -1.78
CA GLY A 19 -21.09 -18.09 -0.85
C GLY A 19 -19.88 -17.42 -1.49
N ASN A 20 -19.66 -17.66 -2.76
CA ASN A 20 -18.61 -17.07 -3.58
C ASN A 20 -19.24 -15.98 -4.45
N PHE A 21 -19.36 -14.78 -3.92
CA PHE A 21 -19.44 -13.62 -4.81
C PHE A 21 -18.16 -13.63 -5.62
N LYS A 22 -18.27 -14.02 -6.89
CA LYS A 22 -17.14 -13.90 -7.81
C LYS A 22 -16.69 -12.44 -7.86
N ASP A 23 -15.47 -12.25 -8.26
CA ASP A 23 -14.72 -11.00 -8.26
C ASP A 23 -15.44 -9.75 -8.80
N ASN A 24 -16.57 -9.91 -9.50
CA ASN A 24 -17.36 -8.84 -10.11
C ASN A 24 -18.70 -8.57 -9.41
N ALA A 25 -18.86 -8.90 -8.13
CA ALA A 25 -20.10 -8.59 -7.42
C ALA A 25 -20.27 -7.06 -7.33
N ASP A 26 -21.43 -6.60 -7.80
CA ASP A 26 -21.84 -5.20 -7.75
C ASP A 26 -21.66 -4.64 -6.32
N PRO A 27 -20.93 -3.53 -6.12
CA PRO A 27 -20.75 -2.92 -4.82
C PRO A 27 -22.07 -2.60 -4.11
N ALA A 28 -23.11 -2.20 -4.86
CA ALA A 28 -24.43 -1.94 -4.32
C ALA A 28 -25.09 -3.21 -3.76
N LEU A 29 -24.93 -4.36 -4.44
CA LEU A 29 -25.42 -5.64 -3.97
C LEU A 29 -24.68 -6.09 -2.70
N ARG A 30 -23.35 -5.91 -2.65
CA ARG A 30 -22.54 -6.19 -1.46
C ARG A 30 -22.99 -5.33 -0.27
N ALA A 31 -23.28 -4.04 -0.49
CA ALA A 31 -23.76 -3.13 0.55
C ALA A 31 -25.12 -3.58 1.09
N VAL A 32 -26.04 -4.03 0.23
CA VAL A 32 -27.36 -4.56 0.65
C VAL A 32 -27.20 -5.84 1.46
N VAL A 33 -26.36 -6.76 1.05
CA VAL A 33 -26.13 -8.03 1.75
C VAL A 33 -25.50 -7.78 3.12
N ASN A 34 -24.53 -6.85 3.23
CA ASN A 34 -23.97 -6.42 4.51
C ASN A 34 -25.02 -5.84 5.46
N LYS A 35 -25.96 -5.06 4.91
CA LYS A 35 -27.01 -4.43 5.70
C LYS A 35 -28.05 -5.44 6.24
N VAL A 36 -28.29 -6.54 5.54
CA VAL A 36 -29.35 -7.51 5.84
C VAL A 36 -28.82 -8.72 6.62
N GLY A 37 -27.57 -9.11 6.45
CA GLY A 37 -27.07 -10.42 6.89
C GLY A 37 -25.96 -10.40 7.96
N GLY A 38 -25.55 -9.27 8.46
CA GLY A 38 -24.35 -9.20 9.31
C GLY A 38 -23.06 -9.38 8.50
N ALA A 39 -21.91 -9.33 9.16
CA ALA A 39 -20.60 -9.28 8.54
C ALA A 39 -20.37 -10.41 7.52
N LEU A 40 -20.50 -10.09 6.24
CA LEU A 40 -19.98 -10.93 5.16
C LEU A 40 -18.46 -10.74 5.10
N THR A 41 -17.76 -11.33 6.02
CA THR A 41 -16.31 -11.21 6.14
C THR A 41 -15.55 -11.96 5.04
N ASP A 42 -16.22 -12.85 4.30
CA ASP A 42 -15.57 -13.79 3.39
C ASP A 42 -15.99 -13.70 1.90
N TYR A 43 -16.56 -12.59 1.47
CA TYR A 43 -16.81 -12.47 0.03
C TYR A 43 -15.56 -12.05 -0.75
N ALA A 44 -15.46 -12.54 -1.99
CA ALA A 44 -14.34 -12.28 -2.88
C ALA A 44 -14.04 -10.78 -3.02
N ARG A 45 -12.78 -10.45 -3.27
CA ARG A 45 -12.37 -9.07 -3.57
C ARG A 45 -13.03 -8.61 -4.87
N LEU A 46 -13.45 -7.34 -4.91
CA LEU A 46 -13.81 -6.71 -6.18
C LEU A 46 -12.54 -6.50 -7.01
N THR A 47 -12.63 -6.80 -8.29
CA THR A 47 -11.55 -6.57 -9.25
C THR A 47 -11.69 -5.26 -10.02
N ASP A 48 -12.85 -4.60 -9.89
CA ASP A 48 -13.15 -3.33 -10.56
C ASP A 48 -14.18 -2.51 -9.77
N PHE A 49 -13.75 -1.79 -8.75
CA PHE A 49 -14.62 -0.86 -8.03
C PHE A 49 -14.81 0.45 -8.79
N ASP A 50 -15.96 1.12 -8.58
CA ASP A 50 -16.21 2.44 -9.15
C ASP A 50 -15.52 3.55 -8.32
N LEU A 51 -14.75 4.42 -8.97
CA LEU A 51 -14.08 5.54 -8.31
C LEU A 51 -15.05 6.55 -7.71
N SER A 52 -16.22 6.76 -8.31
CA SER A 52 -17.23 7.66 -7.76
C SER A 52 -17.84 7.11 -6.48
N VAL A 53 -18.03 5.78 -6.42
CA VAL A 53 -18.49 5.08 -5.21
C VAL A 53 -17.41 5.12 -4.13
N LEU A 54 -16.14 4.91 -4.49
CA LEU A 54 -15.02 5.05 -3.55
C LEU A 54 -14.97 6.46 -2.97
N LYS A 55 -15.15 7.50 -3.81
CA LYS A 55 -15.14 8.90 -3.37
C LYS A 55 -16.25 9.20 -2.35
N GLN A 56 -17.45 8.69 -2.58
CA GLN A 56 -18.55 8.80 -1.61
C GLN A 56 -18.26 8.06 -0.32
N ALA A 57 -17.71 6.85 -0.40
CA ALA A 57 -17.33 6.06 0.76
C ALA A 57 -16.27 6.75 1.62
N VAL A 58 -15.32 7.43 0.99
CA VAL A 58 -14.30 8.23 1.68
C VAL A 58 -14.93 9.46 2.32
N ALA A 59 -15.77 10.21 1.61
CA ALA A 59 -16.45 11.38 2.17
C ALA A 59 -17.26 11.03 3.44
N ASP A 60 -17.97 9.90 3.40
CA ASP A 60 -18.74 9.38 4.54
C ASP A 60 -17.86 8.70 5.61
N GLY A 61 -16.60 8.43 5.32
CA GLY A 61 -15.70 7.70 6.22
C GLY A 61 -16.13 6.27 6.49
N ASN A 62 -16.76 5.61 5.51
CA ASN A 62 -17.30 4.26 5.66
C ASN A 62 -17.27 3.47 4.34
N LEU A 63 -16.29 2.59 4.17
CA LEU A 63 -16.19 1.72 3.00
C LEU A 63 -17.31 0.68 2.94
N GLU A 64 -17.66 0.07 4.06
CA GLU A 64 -18.62 -1.05 4.12
C GLU A 64 -20.04 -0.61 3.71
N LYS A 65 -20.44 0.62 4.05
CA LYS A 65 -21.72 1.19 3.62
C LYS A 65 -21.89 1.15 2.09
N TYR A 66 -20.77 1.22 1.37
CA TYR A 66 -20.72 1.25 -0.09
C TYR A 66 -20.31 -0.09 -0.70
N GLY A 67 -20.25 -1.15 0.12
CA GLY A 67 -19.85 -2.48 -0.31
C GLY A 67 -18.37 -2.63 -0.66
N LEU A 68 -17.54 -1.70 -0.20
CA LEU A 68 -16.09 -1.70 -0.40
C LEU A 68 -15.36 -2.21 0.84
N LYS A 69 -14.17 -2.79 0.63
CA LYS A 69 -13.31 -3.28 1.71
C LYS A 69 -11.83 -3.19 1.33
N PRO A 70 -10.91 -3.21 2.30
CA PRO A 70 -9.49 -3.41 2.00
C PRO A 70 -9.28 -4.67 1.16
N GLY A 71 -8.42 -4.57 0.16
CA GLY A 71 -8.13 -5.62 -0.81
C GLY A 71 -8.95 -5.53 -2.11
N ASP A 72 -10.05 -4.79 -2.15
CA ASP A 72 -10.73 -4.51 -3.42
C ASP A 72 -9.79 -3.70 -4.32
N GLN A 73 -9.85 -3.95 -5.61
CA GLN A 73 -8.91 -3.37 -6.57
C GLN A 73 -9.61 -2.79 -7.79
N LYS A 74 -8.91 -1.92 -8.48
CA LYS A 74 -9.27 -1.37 -9.78
C LYS A 74 -8.05 -1.28 -10.67
N THR A 75 -8.22 -1.67 -11.94
CA THR A 75 -7.18 -1.47 -12.95
C THR A 75 -7.57 -0.30 -13.86
N ILE A 76 -6.66 0.67 -14.00
CA ILE A 76 -6.81 1.82 -14.90
C ILE A 76 -5.53 1.93 -15.73
N ASN A 77 -5.65 1.98 -17.05
CA ASN A 77 -4.52 2.10 -17.98
C ASN A 77 -3.41 1.04 -17.76
N GLY A 78 -3.78 -0.15 -17.26
CA GLY A 78 -2.84 -1.22 -16.94
C GLY A 78 -2.19 -1.12 -15.55
N HIS A 79 -2.53 -0.13 -14.75
CA HIS A 79 -2.03 0.03 -13.38
C HIS A 79 -3.07 -0.45 -12.38
N THR A 80 -2.67 -1.23 -11.39
CA THR A 80 -3.56 -1.76 -10.37
C THR A 80 -3.53 -0.89 -9.11
N TYR A 81 -4.72 -0.52 -8.63
CA TYR A 81 -4.95 0.24 -7.39
C TYR A 81 -5.71 -0.65 -6.42
N VAL A 82 -5.11 -0.94 -5.27
CA VAL A 82 -5.70 -1.81 -4.23
C VAL A 82 -6.06 -0.97 -3.01
N ILE A 83 -7.28 -1.10 -2.50
CA ILE A 83 -7.70 -0.43 -1.25
C ILE A 83 -6.86 -0.99 -0.10
N ALA A 84 -5.99 -0.16 0.45
CA ALA A 84 -5.12 -0.52 1.58
C ALA A 84 -5.83 -0.42 2.94
N GLY A 85 -6.77 0.50 3.06
CA GLY A 85 -7.56 0.74 4.26
C GLY A 85 -8.11 2.15 4.30
N LEU A 86 -9.08 2.37 5.18
CA LEU A 86 -9.66 3.69 5.42
C LEU A 86 -8.84 4.44 6.47
N ASN A 87 -8.54 5.71 6.18
CA ASN A 87 -7.84 6.61 7.09
C ASN A 87 -6.50 6.06 7.64
N PRO A 88 -5.63 5.40 6.83
CA PRO A 88 -4.40 4.79 7.35
C PRO A 88 -3.43 5.83 7.92
N MET A 89 -3.54 7.09 7.50
CA MET A 89 -2.67 8.21 7.89
C MET A 89 -3.40 9.31 8.68
N LYS A 90 -4.59 9.02 9.23
CA LYS A 90 -5.34 9.98 10.03
C LYS A 90 -4.89 9.94 11.48
N GLY A 91 -4.53 11.09 12.03
CA GLY A 91 -4.18 11.18 13.44
C GLY A 91 -3.21 12.30 13.80
N PRO A 92 -2.93 12.49 15.10
CA PRO A 92 -2.17 13.62 15.61
C PRO A 92 -0.65 13.53 15.43
N HIS A 93 -0.11 12.39 15.04
CA HIS A 93 1.32 12.12 15.08
C HIS A 93 2.05 12.45 13.76
N GLY A 94 2.18 13.72 13.42
CA GLY A 94 3.08 14.14 12.35
C GLY A 94 2.53 14.05 10.92
N TYR A 95 1.53 13.21 10.66
CA TYR A 95 1.00 12.98 9.29
C TYR A 95 0.26 14.16 8.67
N ARG A 96 -0.28 15.04 9.49
CA ARG A 96 -1.04 16.22 9.07
C ARG A 96 -2.23 15.94 8.14
N VAL A 97 -2.80 14.73 8.19
CA VAL A 97 -4.00 14.37 7.44
C VAL A 97 -5.18 14.31 8.39
N ASN A 98 -6.04 15.33 8.34
CA ASN A 98 -7.21 15.44 9.21
C ASN A 98 -8.51 15.07 8.49
N THR A 99 -8.50 15.02 7.16
CA THR A 99 -9.66 14.66 6.33
C THR A 99 -9.77 13.13 6.18
N ASN A 100 -10.98 12.67 5.90
CA ASN A 100 -11.16 11.28 5.51
C ASN A 100 -10.42 11.02 4.20
N HIS A 101 -9.79 9.87 4.11
CA HIS A 101 -9.06 9.40 2.95
C HIS A 101 -8.99 7.88 2.94
N VAL A 102 -8.75 7.31 1.79
CA VAL A 102 -8.40 5.90 1.64
C VAL A 102 -6.95 5.79 1.19
N GLY A 103 -6.22 4.87 1.79
CA GLY A 103 -4.93 4.45 1.26
C GLY A 103 -5.15 3.55 0.05
N LEU A 104 -4.49 3.85 -1.06
CA LEU A 104 -4.43 2.98 -2.23
C LEU A 104 -2.98 2.53 -2.44
N ILE A 105 -2.77 1.22 -2.55
CA ILE A 105 -1.52 0.68 -3.03
C ILE A 105 -1.57 0.71 -4.56
N VAL A 106 -0.66 1.47 -5.18
CA VAL A 106 -0.48 1.45 -6.63
C VAL A 106 0.59 0.44 -7.02
N ILE A 107 0.26 -0.44 -7.98
CA ILE A 107 1.14 -1.42 -8.59
C ILE A 107 1.19 -1.09 -10.08
N PRO A 108 2.25 -0.41 -10.55
CA PRO A 108 2.36 0.03 -11.95
C PRO A 108 2.80 -1.09 -12.89
N HIS A 109 3.06 -2.30 -12.37
CA HIS A 109 3.60 -3.46 -13.11
C HIS A 109 4.90 -3.14 -13.85
N THR A 110 5.76 -2.35 -13.20
CA THR A 110 7.10 -2.00 -13.68
C THR A 110 8.14 -2.38 -12.64
N THR A 111 9.39 -2.46 -13.08
CA THR A 111 10.53 -2.70 -12.20
C THR A 111 11.45 -1.49 -12.14
N GLN A 112 12.08 -1.29 -11.00
CA GLN A 112 13.04 -0.21 -10.77
C GLN A 112 14.12 -0.68 -9.80
N ALA A 113 15.37 -0.25 -10.01
CA ALA A 113 16.39 -0.40 -8.99
C ALA A 113 16.07 0.53 -7.81
N TRP A 114 16.35 0.06 -6.58
CA TRP A 114 16.26 0.94 -5.40
C TRP A 114 17.28 2.08 -5.53
N ASN A 115 18.53 1.74 -5.90
CA ASN A 115 19.55 2.65 -6.39
C ASN A 115 20.39 1.95 -7.46
N ALA A 116 20.51 2.54 -8.63
CA ALA A 116 21.28 1.98 -9.75
C ALA A 116 22.78 1.84 -9.42
N SER A 117 23.30 2.68 -8.54
CA SER A 117 24.67 2.59 -8.03
C SER A 117 24.96 1.37 -7.15
N GLY A 118 23.91 0.65 -6.71
CA GLY A 118 24.03 -0.46 -5.77
C GLY A 118 24.23 -0.06 -4.32
N ASN A 119 24.21 1.23 -4.01
CA ASN A 119 24.44 1.77 -2.68
C ASN A 119 23.19 2.43 -2.11
N THR A 120 22.92 2.22 -0.83
CA THR A 120 21.93 2.98 -0.06
C THR A 120 22.56 4.13 0.71
N SER A 121 23.89 4.09 0.89
CA SER A 121 24.70 5.10 1.59
C SER A 121 25.11 6.28 0.72
N THR A 122 25.06 6.14 -0.58
CA THR A 122 25.26 7.23 -1.54
C THR A 122 24.16 7.12 -2.60
N GLY A 123 23.31 8.13 -2.69
CA GLY A 123 22.28 8.18 -3.74
C GLY A 123 22.91 8.24 -5.13
N ALA A 124 22.15 7.86 -6.16
CA ALA A 124 22.56 8.08 -7.54
C ALA A 124 22.74 9.59 -7.79
N ASP A 125 23.66 9.91 -8.70
CA ASP A 125 23.91 11.28 -9.17
C ASP A 125 24.20 12.31 -8.04
N GLY A 126 24.76 11.85 -6.91
CA GLY A 126 25.12 12.73 -5.81
C GLY A 126 23.94 13.25 -4.97
N ARG A 127 22.76 12.66 -5.10
CA ARG A 127 21.57 13.05 -4.35
C ARG A 127 21.65 12.80 -2.84
N GLY A 128 22.64 12.05 -2.38
CA GLY A 128 22.81 11.70 -0.98
C GLY A 128 22.37 10.29 -0.63
N ALA A 129 22.21 10.01 0.65
CA ALA A 129 21.95 8.68 1.17
C ALA A 129 20.48 8.47 1.58
N GLY A 130 20.12 7.21 1.83
CA GLY A 130 18.83 6.82 2.37
C GLY A 130 17.70 6.83 1.33
N TYR A 131 16.51 6.44 1.77
CA TYR A 131 15.36 6.33 0.89
C TYR A 131 14.96 7.67 0.25
N LEU A 132 15.01 8.76 1.00
CA LEU A 132 14.66 10.11 0.52
C LEU A 132 15.39 10.46 -0.78
N ASN A 133 16.63 10.01 -0.91
CA ASN A 133 17.53 10.33 -2.03
C ASN A 133 17.67 9.17 -3.03
N SER A 134 16.91 8.09 -2.87
CA SER A 134 16.99 6.90 -3.72
C SER A 134 16.43 7.11 -5.12
N ASP A 135 16.90 6.30 -6.08
CA ASP A 135 16.32 6.25 -7.43
C ASP A 135 14.88 5.78 -7.40
N LEU A 136 14.53 4.86 -6.49
CA LEU A 136 13.17 4.41 -6.31
C LEU A 136 12.24 5.58 -5.92
N HIS A 137 12.61 6.37 -4.92
CA HIS A 137 11.80 7.51 -4.49
C HIS A 137 11.67 8.57 -5.60
N TYR A 138 12.77 8.84 -6.30
CA TYR A 138 12.76 9.73 -7.45
C TYR A 138 11.83 9.22 -8.57
N TYR A 139 11.88 7.93 -8.90
CA TYR A 139 11.02 7.30 -9.87
C TYR A 139 9.53 7.38 -9.47
N LEU A 140 9.23 7.12 -8.21
CA LEU A 140 7.88 7.25 -7.69
C LEU A 140 7.34 8.67 -7.86
N LYS A 141 8.12 9.69 -7.53
CA LYS A 141 7.69 11.11 -7.63
C LYS A 141 7.56 11.59 -9.08
N ASN A 142 8.44 11.16 -9.97
CA ASN A 142 8.55 11.75 -11.30
C ASN A 142 7.94 10.89 -12.42
N THR A 143 7.63 9.64 -12.14
CA THR A 143 7.02 8.72 -13.13
C THR A 143 5.69 8.18 -12.61
N VAL A 144 5.66 7.56 -11.43
CA VAL A 144 4.45 6.89 -10.93
C VAL A 144 3.40 7.90 -10.45
N LEU A 145 3.79 8.97 -9.76
CA LEU A 145 2.83 9.99 -9.30
C LEU A 145 2.13 10.73 -10.46
N PRO A 146 2.81 11.18 -11.53
CA PRO A 146 2.14 11.71 -12.72
C PRO A 146 1.14 10.73 -13.35
N MET A 147 1.47 9.45 -13.40
CA MET A 147 0.58 8.38 -13.84
C MET A 147 -0.67 8.30 -12.94
N CYS A 148 -0.50 8.25 -11.61
CA CYS A 148 -1.62 8.28 -10.67
C CYS A 148 -2.48 9.54 -10.81
N ASN A 149 -1.87 10.70 -11.07
CA ASN A 149 -2.59 11.95 -11.32
C ASN A 149 -3.47 11.88 -12.56
N THR A 150 -3.02 11.17 -13.60
CA THR A 150 -3.80 10.94 -14.82
C THR A 150 -4.95 9.98 -14.57
N ASP A 151 -4.69 8.88 -13.87
CA ASP A 151 -5.66 7.81 -13.65
C ASP A 151 -6.77 8.19 -12.65
N LEU A 152 -6.40 8.90 -11.59
CA LEU A 152 -7.29 9.18 -10.44
C LEU A 152 -7.72 10.64 -10.33
N GLY A 153 -7.05 11.53 -11.06
CA GLY A 153 -7.21 12.97 -10.93
C GLY A 153 -6.31 13.57 -9.84
N ALA A 154 -5.46 14.51 -10.21
CA ALA A 154 -4.44 15.11 -9.34
C ALA A 154 -5.02 15.77 -8.06
N THR A 155 -6.26 16.30 -8.16
CA THR A 155 -6.95 16.94 -7.03
C THR A 155 -7.50 15.95 -6.02
N ASN A 156 -7.65 14.69 -6.39
CA ASN A 156 -8.12 13.63 -5.51
C ASN A 156 -6.98 13.00 -4.69
N LEU A 157 -5.72 13.35 -4.98
CA LEU A 157 -4.55 12.85 -4.25
C LEU A 157 -4.05 13.90 -3.27
N ILE A 158 -3.97 13.54 -1.99
CA ILE A 158 -3.53 14.43 -0.92
C ILE A 158 -2.09 14.15 -0.49
N SER A 159 -1.40 15.22 -0.14
CA SER A 159 -0.09 15.12 0.50
C SER A 159 -0.21 14.69 1.95
N HIS A 160 0.79 13.98 2.41
CA HIS A 160 0.96 13.58 3.80
C HIS A 160 2.46 13.61 4.16
N ASN A 161 2.74 13.90 5.41
CA ASN A 161 4.10 13.85 5.89
C ASN A 161 4.58 12.41 6.06
N LYS A 162 5.81 12.17 5.62
CA LYS A 162 6.54 10.93 5.84
C LYS A 162 7.91 11.20 6.42
N LEU A 163 8.27 10.44 7.45
CA LEU A 163 9.62 10.44 7.99
C LEU A 163 10.48 9.50 7.15
N LEU A 164 11.37 10.05 6.35
CA LEU A 164 12.17 9.31 5.37
C LEU A 164 13.64 9.34 5.74
N SER A 165 14.32 8.18 5.63
CA SER A 165 15.77 8.11 5.89
C SER A 165 16.55 8.92 4.86
N ASN A 166 17.47 9.76 5.34
CA ASN A 166 18.33 10.62 4.51
C ASN A 166 19.84 10.42 4.77
N ALA A 167 20.19 9.52 5.68
CA ALA A 167 21.57 9.10 5.92
C ALA A 167 21.62 7.61 6.29
N VAL A 168 22.72 6.97 5.94
CA VAL A 168 22.99 5.55 6.17
C VAL A 168 24.34 5.36 6.82
N ASN A 169 24.40 4.55 7.88
CA ASN A 169 25.65 4.15 8.49
C ASN A 169 26.34 3.09 7.62
N THR A 170 27.48 3.44 7.04
CA THR A 170 28.23 2.58 6.10
C THR A 170 28.79 1.32 6.74
N ASN A 171 28.99 1.32 8.06
CA ASN A 171 29.50 0.19 8.83
C ASN A 171 28.35 -0.64 9.45
N GLY A 172 27.11 -0.22 9.27
CA GLY A 172 25.93 -0.89 9.81
C GLY A 172 25.44 -2.01 8.89
N TYR A 173 24.96 -3.08 9.50
CA TYR A 173 24.18 -4.13 8.85
C TYR A 173 23.10 -4.59 9.83
N ASN A 174 21.87 -4.45 9.43
CA ASN A 174 20.76 -4.96 10.23
C ASN A 174 20.64 -6.46 10.05
N LYS A 175 20.61 -7.16 11.15
CA LYS A 175 20.25 -8.57 11.18
C LYS A 175 18.76 -8.71 11.44
N LEU A 176 18.22 -9.84 11.03
CA LEU A 176 16.81 -10.16 11.21
C LEU A 176 16.37 -9.95 12.68
N GLY A 177 15.42 -9.05 12.88
CA GLY A 177 14.87 -8.74 14.19
C GLY A 177 15.79 -7.96 15.14
N GLU A 178 16.98 -7.55 14.69
CA GLU A 178 17.87 -6.67 15.46
C GLU A 178 17.68 -5.21 15.03
N ALA A 179 17.35 -4.37 15.99
CA ALA A 179 17.05 -2.96 15.80
C ALA A 179 18.29 -2.04 15.66
N SER A 180 19.44 -2.54 15.33
CA SER A 180 20.66 -1.74 15.21
C SER A 180 20.80 -1.14 13.81
N GLY A 181 20.14 0.00 13.61
CA GLY A 181 19.88 0.61 12.34
C GLY A 181 21.03 0.98 11.43
N CYS A 182 20.83 0.71 10.14
CA CYS A 182 21.65 1.28 9.08
C CYS A 182 21.22 2.69 8.70
N SER A 183 19.95 3.02 8.75
CA SER A 183 19.52 4.41 8.67
C SER A 183 19.97 5.17 9.91
N SER A 184 20.64 6.31 9.71
CA SER A 184 21.25 7.09 10.80
C SER A 184 20.71 8.50 10.95
N ASN A 185 19.90 8.95 10.00
CA ASN A 185 19.19 10.22 10.08
C ASN A 185 17.94 10.21 9.21
N TRP A 186 16.96 11.06 9.53
CA TRP A 186 15.64 11.13 8.89
C TRP A 186 15.18 12.59 8.74
N THR A 187 14.34 12.80 7.72
CA THR A 187 13.71 14.09 7.44
C THR A 187 12.23 13.89 7.17
N TRP A 188 11.39 14.78 7.70
CA TRP A 188 9.99 14.84 7.31
C TRP A 188 9.85 15.43 5.91
N GLU A 189 9.16 14.72 5.04
CA GLU A 189 8.85 15.17 3.70
C GLU A 189 7.33 15.13 3.46
N ASP A 190 6.79 16.21 2.90
CA ASP A 190 5.44 16.21 2.34
C ASP A 190 5.46 15.52 0.99
N THR A 191 4.76 14.40 0.88
CA THR A 191 4.70 13.64 -0.36
C THR A 191 3.29 13.13 -0.63
N LYS A 192 2.94 12.97 -1.91
CA LYS A 192 1.71 12.30 -2.32
C LYS A 192 1.90 10.81 -2.57
N ILE A 193 3.15 10.34 -2.67
CA ILE A 193 3.47 8.95 -2.97
C ILE A 193 4.74 8.51 -2.22
N CYS A 194 4.71 7.31 -1.68
CA CYS A 194 5.86 6.73 -0.99
C CYS A 194 5.83 5.20 -1.12
N ALA A 195 7.00 4.56 -1.28
CA ALA A 195 7.07 3.11 -1.17
C ALA A 195 6.60 2.66 0.22
N LEU A 196 6.04 1.46 0.30
CA LEU A 196 5.61 0.87 1.56
C LEU A 196 6.81 0.64 2.49
N SER A 197 6.57 0.67 3.80
CA SER A 197 7.55 0.22 4.80
C SER A 197 7.25 -1.18 5.29
N GLU A 198 8.25 -1.82 5.92
CA GLU A 198 8.06 -3.12 6.58
C GLU A 198 6.94 -3.07 7.62
N VAL A 199 6.84 -2.00 8.39
CA VAL A 199 5.77 -1.83 9.38
C VAL A 199 4.39 -1.77 8.71
N GLN A 200 4.27 -1.11 7.56
CA GLN A 200 3.01 -1.06 6.81
C GLN A 200 2.62 -2.42 6.23
N VAL A 201 3.59 -3.24 5.85
CA VAL A 201 3.38 -4.55 5.26
C VAL A 201 3.25 -5.64 6.33
N TYR A 202 4.18 -5.70 7.27
CA TYR A 202 4.30 -6.80 8.25
C TYR A 202 3.83 -6.46 9.66
N GLY A 203 3.57 -5.19 9.95
CA GLY A 203 3.22 -4.72 11.30
C GLY A 203 4.43 -4.52 12.23
N ALA A 204 5.63 -4.79 11.76
CA ALA A 204 6.87 -4.66 12.52
C ALA A 204 8.05 -4.31 11.62
N ALA A 205 9.08 -3.68 12.18
CA ALA A 205 10.39 -3.60 11.56
C ALA A 205 11.08 -4.96 11.65
N ILE A 206 11.60 -5.46 10.54
CA ILE A 206 12.23 -6.78 10.44
C ILE A 206 13.72 -6.64 10.11
N TRP A 207 14.03 -5.95 9.03
CA TRP A 207 15.40 -5.64 8.57
C TRP A 207 15.78 -4.18 8.80
N SER A 208 14.82 -3.30 9.04
CA SER A 208 15.02 -1.88 9.24
C SER A 208 15.33 -1.51 10.69
N SER A 209 15.76 -0.27 10.87
CA SER A 209 15.95 0.30 12.20
C SER A 209 14.63 0.48 12.91
N SER A 210 14.51 -0.07 14.11
CA SER A 210 13.25 -0.07 14.88
C SER A 210 12.80 1.29 15.40
N GLY A 211 13.57 2.34 15.28
CA GLY A 211 13.27 3.59 15.98
C GLY A 211 12.37 4.58 15.24
N TYR A 212 12.19 4.45 13.95
CA TYR A 212 11.78 5.60 13.13
C TYR A 212 10.53 5.41 12.29
N ASP A 213 10.23 4.20 11.88
CA ASP A 213 8.91 3.92 11.35
C ASP A 213 7.84 3.89 12.47
N THR A 214 8.26 3.72 13.71
CA THR A 214 7.40 3.86 14.90
C THR A 214 7.10 5.32 15.25
N GLY A 215 8.02 6.25 15.01
CA GLY A 215 7.79 7.69 15.18
C GLY A 215 6.78 8.26 14.18
N GLU A 216 6.52 7.55 13.11
CA GLU A 216 5.47 7.82 12.15
C GLU A 216 4.11 7.27 12.56
N ALA A 217 3.96 6.65 13.73
CA ALA A 217 2.78 5.88 14.11
C ALA A 217 2.32 4.91 13.00
N CYS A 218 3.26 4.42 12.19
CA CYS A 218 2.99 3.44 11.16
C CYS A 218 2.42 2.19 11.79
N ARG A 219 1.34 1.71 11.21
CA ARG A 219 0.75 0.43 11.55
C ARG A 219 0.65 -0.42 10.31
N GLN A 220 0.47 -1.71 10.49
CA GLN A 220 0.13 -2.59 9.39
C GLN A 220 -1.14 -2.08 8.70
N LEU A 221 -1.10 -2.00 7.38
CA LEU A 221 -2.26 -1.61 6.58
C LEU A 221 -3.34 -2.69 6.68
N ASP A 222 -4.59 -2.27 6.73
CA ASP A 222 -5.74 -3.17 6.95
C ASP A 222 -5.80 -4.30 5.90
N VAL A 223 -5.31 -4.04 4.68
CA VAL A 223 -5.24 -5.04 3.61
C VAL A 223 -4.33 -6.21 3.98
N PHE A 224 -3.17 -5.97 4.61
CA PHE A 224 -2.23 -7.02 5.02
C PHE A 224 -2.60 -7.71 6.33
N GLN A 225 -3.58 -7.18 7.05
CA GLN A 225 -4.20 -7.89 8.18
C GLN A 225 -5.23 -8.92 7.71
N ARG A 226 -5.70 -8.82 6.46
CA ARG A 226 -6.78 -9.65 5.90
C ARG A 226 -6.31 -10.61 4.81
N TYR A 227 -5.30 -10.22 4.04
CA TYR A 227 -4.81 -10.95 2.88
C TYR A 227 -3.32 -11.17 2.98
N SER A 228 -2.85 -12.28 2.46
CA SER A 228 -1.43 -12.54 2.30
C SER A 228 -0.80 -11.56 1.30
N HIS A 229 0.49 -11.38 1.42
CA HIS A 229 1.24 -10.53 0.48
C HIS A 229 1.16 -11.05 -0.96
N THR A 230 1.14 -12.39 -1.13
CA THR A 230 0.99 -13.03 -2.43
C THR A 230 -0.38 -12.75 -3.07
N GLU A 231 -1.45 -12.64 -2.27
CA GLU A 231 -2.77 -12.27 -2.79
C GLU A 231 -2.82 -10.82 -3.29
N ILE A 232 -1.98 -9.95 -2.74
CA ILE A 232 -1.94 -8.52 -3.11
C ILE A 232 -0.94 -8.27 -4.24
N PHE A 233 0.26 -8.83 -4.17
CA PHE A 233 1.35 -8.56 -5.11
C PHE A 233 1.52 -9.66 -6.18
N GLY A 234 0.79 -10.78 -6.06
CA GLY A 234 1.01 -11.94 -6.91
C GLY A 234 2.40 -12.55 -6.67
N ASN A 235 3.11 -12.86 -7.75
CA ASN A 235 4.47 -13.39 -7.68
C ASN A 235 5.55 -12.29 -7.78
N GLU A 236 5.18 -11.03 -7.54
CA GLU A 236 6.08 -9.90 -7.64
C GLU A 236 6.87 -9.70 -6.34
N TYR A 237 8.02 -9.01 -6.44
CA TYR A 237 8.91 -8.67 -5.33
C TYR A 237 8.95 -7.14 -5.17
N PRO A 238 7.95 -6.50 -4.58
CA PRO A 238 7.97 -5.06 -4.44
C PRO A 238 9.04 -4.59 -3.46
N TRP A 239 9.82 -3.59 -3.88
CA TRP A 239 10.72 -2.87 -3.00
C TRP A 239 9.96 -2.19 -1.87
N LEU A 240 10.54 -2.23 -0.69
CA LEU A 240 10.15 -1.42 0.46
C LEU A 240 11.14 -0.25 0.62
N ARG A 241 10.73 0.76 1.39
CA ARG A 241 11.59 1.94 1.62
C ARG A 241 12.71 1.72 2.63
N ASP A 242 12.71 0.60 3.31
CA ASP A 242 13.54 0.32 4.48
C ASP A 242 14.97 -0.06 4.08
N VAL A 243 15.96 0.57 4.74
CA VAL A 243 17.38 0.37 4.50
C VAL A 243 17.90 -0.76 5.39
N VAL A 244 18.55 -1.76 4.80
CA VAL A 244 19.11 -2.92 5.51
C VAL A 244 20.62 -2.78 5.74
N SER A 245 21.33 -2.21 4.76
CA SER A 245 22.78 -1.95 4.86
C SER A 245 23.18 -0.83 3.89
N ALA A 246 24.46 -0.52 3.83
CA ALA A 246 25.01 0.43 2.87
C ALA A 246 24.75 0.07 1.39
N SER A 247 24.35 -1.15 1.10
CA SER A 247 24.12 -1.64 -0.26
C SER A 247 22.85 -2.47 -0.44
N ARG A 248 22.03 -2.60 0.61
CA ARG A 248 20.82 -3.45 0.58
C ARG A 248 19.61 -2.72 1.12
N ALA A 249 18.48 -2.95 0.48
CA ALA A 249 17.16 -2.49 0.91
C ALA A 249 16.21 -3.69 1.11
N ALA A 250 15.15 -3.48 1.88
CA ALA A 250 14.11 -4.48 2.11
C ALA A 250 13.18 -4.62 0.91
N PHE A 251 12.62 -5.79 0.71
CA PHE A 251 11.53 -6.07 -0.24
C PHE A 251 10.58 -7.11 0.34
N CYS A 252 9.38 -7.19 -0.22
CA CYS A 252 8.46 -8.29 0.05
C CYS A 252 8.72 -9.42 -0.95
N ALA A 253 9.06 -10.61 -0.48
CA ALA A 253 9.28 -11.78 -1.34
C ALA A 253 7.94 -12.32 -1.88
N ASN A 254 7.98 -13.05 -2.98
CA ASN A 254 6.78 -13.64 -3.60
C ASN A 254 6.05 -14.66 -2.71
N GLY A 255 6.74 -15.28 -1.76
CA GLY A 255 6.14 -16.12 -0.72
C GLY A 255 5.52 -15.33 0.44
N GLY A 256 5.63 -13.99 0.43
CA GLY A 256 5.17 -13.12 1.51
C GLY A 256 6.22 -12.87 2.59
N ASP A 257 7.38 -13.50 2.51
CA ASP A 257 8.46 -13.33 3.47
C ASP A 257 9.10 -11.94 3.36
N ALA A 258 9.61 -11.44 4.47
CA ALA A 258 10.44 -10.24 4.49
C ALA A 258 11.84 -10.56 3.97
N GLY A 259 12.14 -10.06 2.78
CA GLY A 259 13.43 -10.22 2.13
C GLY A 259 14.26 -8.94 2.08
N HIS A 260 15.52 -9.07 1.67
CA HIS A 260 16.36 -7.94 1.33
C HIS A 260 17.24 -8.25 0.12
N GLY A 261 17.54 -7.23 -0.66
CA GLY A 261 18.33 -7.36 -1.87
C GLY A 261 19.31 -6.23 -2.09
N THR A 262 20.26 -6.45 -2.98
CA THR A 262 21.19 -5.41 -3.42
C THR A 262 20.42 -4.30 -4.11
N ALA A 263 20.69 -3.06 -3.73
CA ALA A 263 19.95 -1.89 -4.17
C ALA A 263 19.90 -1.70 -5.70
N SER A 264 20.87 -2.24 -6.45
CA SER A 264 20.87 -2.18 -7.91
C SER A 264 19.99 -3.22 -8.61
N TYR A 265 19.39 -4.15 -7.88
CA TYR A 265 18.45 -5.09 -8.51
C TYR A 265 17.17 -4.37 -8.93
N ALA A 266 16.64 -4.76 -10.07
CA ALA A 266 15.38 -4.24 -10.57
C ALA A 266 14.24 -5.13 -10.08
N TYR A 267 13.60 -4.72 -8.98
CA TYR A 267 12.39 -5.37 -8.46
C TYR A 267 11.15 -4.54 -8.74
N CYS A 268 9.99 -5.11 -8.50
CA CYS A 268 8.71 -4.48 -8.73
C CYS A 268 8.54 -3.20 -7.90
N VAL A 269 7.72 -2.31 -8.40
CA VAL A 269 7.35 -1.07 -7.74
C VAL A 269 5.96 -1.21 -7.15
N ALA A 270 5.83 -0.90 -5.86
CA ALA A 270 4.56 -0.68 -5.21
C ALA A 270 4.67 0.52 -4.26
N ALA A 271 3.63 1.34 -4.22
CA ALA A 271 3.65 2.55 -3.41
C ALA A 271 2.27 2.85 -2.81
N LEU A 272 2.26 3.57 -1.70
CA LEU A 272 1.05 4.10 -1.08
C LEU A 272 0.80 5.53 -1.56
N ILE A 273 -0.43 5.79 -1.96
CA ILE A 273 -1.00 7.11 -2.21
C ILE A 273 -2.26 7.28 -1.34
N LEU A 274 -2.64 8.52 -1.05
CA LEU A 274 -3.87 8.83 -0.34
C LEU A 274 -4.87 9.48 -1.28
N PHE A 275 -6.07 8.90 -1.36
CA PHE A 275 -7.17 9.35 -2.22
C PHE A 275 -8.33 9.87 -1.34
N HIS A 276 -8.99 10.97 -1.76
CA HIS A 276 -10.11 11.59 -1.07
C HIS A 276 -11.20 12.13 -2.00
#